data_16fcfc3414b0bb42db9865f602dbe9fa
#
_entry.id   16fcfc3414b0bb42db9865f602dbe9fa
#
_cell.length_a   1.000
_cell.length_b   1.000
_cell.length_c   1.000
_cell.angle_alpha   90.00
_cell.angle_beta   90.00
_cell.angle_gamma   90.00
#
_symmetry.space_group_name_H-M   'P 1'
#
loop_
_entity.id
_entity.type
_entity.pdbx_description
1 polymer ?
#
loop_
_entity_poly.entity_id
_entity_poly.type
_entity_poly.pdbx_seq_one_letter_code
_entity_poly.pdbx_strand_id
1 'polypeptide(L)'
;RAPGMYALIVQQLDRYVDVWIAETLSLVAELDVIVAAIREHGSGQPIWASFSLPDTYDGQIALRSGDTIDDIIDVVTEHADVVEAVMFNCALPEQMTPAINELAEKVATSKLDVRIGGYANGFPHARQPEYAANNTIFERRPDLDAASYAEIVAGWVEAGATIIGGCCDMYPEDIAALATRFSSRLSTFDPRESGLFGAT
;
A
#
# COMPACT_ATOMS: atom_id res chain seq x y z
N ARG A 1 -4.11 -20.02 -12.96
CA ARG A 1 -2.95 -20.33 -12.08
C ARG A 1 -2.94 -19.46 -10.81
N ALA A 2 -3.29 -18.17 -10.89
CA ALA A 2 -3.26 -17.28 -9.73
C ALA A 2 -4.18 -17.71 -8.56
N PRO A 3 -5.46 -18.07 -8.76
CA PRO A 3 -6.32 -18.46 -7.64
C PRO A 3 -5.74 -19.60 -6.79
N GLY A 4 -5.18 -20.62 -7.42
CA GLY A 4 -4.58 -21.74 -6.70
C GLY A 4 -3.31 -21.38 -5.92
N MET A 5 -2.56 -20.37 -6.36
CA MET A 5 -1.38 -19.89 -5.64
C MET A 5 -1.77 -19.13 -4.37
N TYR A 6 -2.74 -18.23 -4.45
CA TYR A 6 -3.24 -17.51 -3.28
C TYR A 6 -3.86 -18.45 -2.25
N ALA A 7 -4.65 -19.42 -2.69
CA ALA A 7 -5.20 -20.45 -1.82
C ALA A 7 -4.11 -21.20 -1.03
N LEU A 8 -3.03 -21.62 -1.71
CA LEU A 8 -1.90 -22.27 -1.05
C LEU A 8 -1.20 -21.38 -0.02
N ILE A 9 -0.98 -20.11 -0.36
CA ILE A 9 -0.35 -19.15 0.55
C ILE A 9 -1.20 -18.99 1.81
N VAL A 10 -2.51 -18.76 1.64
CA VAL A 10 -3.43 -18.58 2.76
C VAL A 10 -3.45 -19.84 3.62
N GLN A 11 -3.65 -21.02 3.05
CA GLN A 11 -3.66 -22.29 3.79
C GLN A 11 -2.41 -22.56 4.61
N GLN A 12 -1.24 -22.12 4.15
CA GLN A 12 0.01 -22.36 4.85
C GLN A 12 0.34 -21.30 5.90
N LEU A 13 -0.05 -20.04 5.69
CA LEU A 13 0.39 -18.92 6.51
C LEU A 13 -0.69 -18.40 7.46
N ASP A 14 -1.97 -18.67 7.23
CA ASP A 14 -3.10 -18.07 7.95
C ASP A 14 -2.94 -18.05 9.48
N ARG A 15 -2.51 -19.16 10.05
CA ARG A 15 -2.30 -19.29 11.51
C ARG A 15 -1.16 -18.44 12.09
N TYR A 16 -0.39 -17.77 11.25
CA TYR A 16 0.78 -16.98 11.65
C TYR A 16 0.62 -15.50 11.35
N VAL A 17 -0.50 -15.09 10.77
CA VAL A 17 -0.72 -13.70 10.36
C VAL A 17 -1.83 -13.05 11.17
N ASP A 18 -1.64 -11.77 11.50
CA ASP A 18 -2.64 -10.93 12.14
C ASP A 18 -3.38 -10.08 11.12
N VAL A 19 -2.74 -9.80 9.97
CA VAL A 19 -3.30 -9.04 8.85
C VAL A 19 -2.70 -9.55 7.54
N TRP A 20 -3.52 -9.65 6.51
CA TRP A 20 -3.08 -9.94 5.15
C TRP A 20 -2.78 -8.65 4.41
N ILE A 21 -1.58 -8.53 3.83
CA ILE A 21 -1.27 -7.44 2.90
C ILE A 21 -1.27 -8.00 1.47
N ALA A 22 -2.26 -7.58 0.68
CA ALA A 22 -2.28 -7.80 -0.76
C ALA A 22 -1.41 -6.73 -1.43
N GLU A 23 -0.13 -7.06 -1.65
CA GLU A 23 0.91 -6.07 -1.93
C GLU A 23 1.27 -5.97 -3.41
N THR A 24 1.52 -4.75 -3.87
CA THR A 24 2.00 -4.42 -5.23
C THR A 24 1.02 -4.88 -6.32
N LEU A 25 -0.26 -4.73 -6.05
CA LEU A 25 -1.31 -5.06 -7.02
C LEU A 25 -1.22 -4.10 -8.22
N SER A 26 -1.27 -4.66 -9.42
CA SER A 26 -1.20 -3.86 -10.66
C SER A 26 -2.57 -3.63 -11.29
N LEU A 27 -3.59 -4.37 -10.85
CA LEU A 27 -4.98 -4.24 -11.32
C LEU A 27 -5.95 -4.57 -10.18
N VAL A 28 -7.13 -3.95 -10.22
CA VAL A 28 -8.14 -4.11 -9.15
C VAL A 28 -8.72 -5.51 -9.07
N ALA A 29 -8.92 -6.19 -10.21
CA ALA A 29 -9.47 -7.55 -10.25
C ALA A 29 -8.60 -8.60 -9.55
N GLU A 30 -7.33 -8.31 -9.28
CA GLU A 30 -6.46 -9.20 -8.51
C GLU A 30 -6.89 -9.23 -7.03
N LEU A 31 -7.40 -8.13 -6.50
CA LEU A 31 -7.92 -8.06 -5.15
C LEU A 31 -9.10 -9.02 -4.95
N ASP A 32 -10.01 -9.13 -5.92
CA ASP A 32 -11.14 -10.07 -5.87
C ASP A 32 -10.67 -11.50 -5.69
N VAL A 33 -9.63 -11.89 -6.44
CA VAL A 33 -9.06 -13.24 -6.36
C VAL A 33 -8.43 -13.51 -5.01
N ILE A 34 -7.73 -12.52 -4.44
CA ILE A 34 -7.08 -12.64 -3.12
C ILE A 34 -8.15 -12.70 -2.02
N VAL A 35 -9.15 -11.81 -2.05
CA VAL A 35 -10.25 -11.82 -1.09
C VAL A 35 -11.00 -13.15 -1.12
N ALA A 36 -11.28 -13.69 -2.30
CA ALA A 36 -11.92 -15.00 -2.43
C ALA A 36 -11.10 -16.12 -1.79
N ALA A 37 -9.78 -16.12 -1.99
CA ALA A 37 -8.88 -17.10 -1.39
C ALA A 37 -8.83 -16.99 0.15
N ILE A 38 -8.78 -15.75 0.69
CA ILE A 38 -8.77 -15.51 2.13
C ILE A 38 -10.12 -15.90 2.76
N ARG A 39 -11.25 -15.56 2.13
CA ARG A 39 -12.58 -15.99 2.62
C ARG A 39 -12.76 -17.50 2.64
N GLU A 40 -12.21 -18.19 1.66
CA GLU A 40 -12.35 -19.67 1.57
C GLU A 40 -11.43 -20.41 2.51
N HIS A 41 -10.21 -19.88 2.77
CA HIS A 41 -9.14 -20.63 3.43
C HIS A 41 -8.55 -19.95 4.68
N GLY A 42 -8.89 -18.70 4.93
CA GLY A 42 -8.41 -17.93 6.08
C GLY A 42 -9.35 -17.99 7.29
N SER A 43 -8.91 -17.42 8.40
CA SER A 43 -9.62 -17.40 9.68
C SER A 43 -10.28 -16.04 9.99
N GLY A 44 -10.38 -15.16 8.99
CA GLY A 44 -11.08 -13.87 9.13
C GLY A 44 -10.19 -12.68 9.46
N GLN A 45 -8.87 -12.80 9.24
CA GLN A 45 -7.97 -11.67 9.39
C GLN A 45 -8.28 -10.58 8.35
N PRO A 46 -8.10 -9.31 8.72
CA PRO A 46 -8.34 -8.18 7.83
C PRO A 46 -7.35 -8.14 6.66
N ILE A 47 -7.75 -7.47 5.60
CA ILE A 47 -6.94 -7.29 4.39
C ILE A 47 -6.56 -5.82 4.25
N TRP A 48 -5.29 -5.56 4.00
CA TRP A 48 -4.77 -4.28 3.55
C TRP A 48 -4.41 -4.40 2.08
N ALA A 49 -5.08 -3.67 1.20
CA ALA A 49 -4.83 -3.68 -0.22
C ALA A 49 -3.82 -2.59 -0.60
N SER A 50 -2.73 -2.96 -1.26
CA SER A 50 -1.69 -2.04 -1.68
C SER A 50 -1.43 -2.14 -3.19
N PHE A 51 -1.66 -1.04 -3.90
CA PHE A 51 -1.58 -0.96 -5.34
C PHE A 51 -0.30 -0.27 -5.80
N SER A 52 0.16 -0.59 -7.00
CA SER A 52 1.36 0.00 -7.59
C SER A 52 1.02 0.86 -8.80
N LEU A 53 1.63 2.05 -8.83
CA LEU A 53 1.47 3.03 -9.91
C LEU A 53 2.52 2.81 -11.01
N PRO A 54 2.31 3.31 -12.24
CA PRO A 54 3.31 3.27 -13.30
C PRO A 54 4.60 3.99 -12.90
N ASP A 55 5.71 3.67 -13.55
CA ASP A 55 7.00 4.33 -13.30
C ASP A 55 7.10 5.74 -13.91
N THR A 56 6.17 6.09 -14.80
CA THR A 56 6.09 7.40 -15.45
C THR A 56 4.77 8.06 -15.14
N TYR A 57 4.82 9.34 -14.76
CA TYR A 57 3.63 10.15 -14.52
C TYR A 57 3.38 11.04 -15.75
N ASP A 58 2.27 10.81 -16.41
CA ASP A 58 1.82 11.56 -17.60
C ASP A 58 0.70 12.57 -17.28
N GLY A 59 0.42 12.77 -16.00
CA GLY A 59 -0.65 13.64 -15.53
C GLY A 59 -1.96 12.91 -15.22
N GLN A 60 -2.02 11.60 -15.47
CA GLN A 60 -3.15 10.75 -15.09
C GLN A 60 -2.81 9.88 -13.88
N ILE A 61 -3.73 9.78 -12.96
CA ILE A 61 -3.59 8.89 -11.80
C ILE A 61 -4.32 7.60 -12.13
N ALA A 62 -3.54 6.55 -12.40
CA ALA A 62 -4.04 5.22 -12.68
C ALA A 62 -3.05 4.15 -12.21
N LEU A 63 -3.52 2.93 -12.03
CA LEU A 63 -2.67 1.77 -11.77
C LEU A 63 -1.89 1.38 -13.04
N ARG A 64 -0.96 0.44 -12.91
CA ARG A 64 -0.19 -0.10 -14.06
C ARG A 64 -1.08 -0.78 -15.10
N SER A 65 -2.26 -1.27 -14.73
CA SER A 65 -3.28 -1.82 -15.63
C SER A 65 -4.03 -0.75 -16.42
N GLY A 66 -4.04 0.50 -15.92
CA GLY A 66 -4.92 1.56 -16.38
C GLY A 66 -6.18 1.75 -15.52
N ASP A 67 -6.41 0.89 -14.51
CA ASP A 67 -7.52 1.06 -13.57
C ASP A 67 -7.36 2.38 -12.79
N THR A 68 -8.47 3.05 -12.53
CA THR A 68 -8.53 4.35 -11.88
C THR A 68 -8.68 4.24 -10.37
N ILE A 69 -8.60 5.38 -9.67
CA ILE A 69 -8.93 5.42 -8.23
C ILE A 69 -10.41 5.08 -8.01
N ASP A 70 -11.31 5.43 -8.94
CA ASP A 70 -12.72 5.03 -8.83
C ASP A 70 -12.88 3.52 -8.89
N ASP A 71 -12.16 2.82 -9.77
CA ASP A 71 -12.18 1.36 -9.82
C ASP A 71 -11.66 0.73 -8.51
N ILE A 72 -10.67 1.37 -7.85
CA ILE A 72 -10.22 0.95 -6.50
C ILE A 72 -11.34 1.14 -5.48
N ILE A 73 -12.02 2.28 -5.47
CA ILE A 73 -13.12 2.55 -4.54
C ILE A 73 -14.26 1.54 -4.74
N ASP A 74 -14.57 1.21 -5.98
CA ASP A 74 -15.63 0.25 -6.31
C ASP A 74 -15.29 -1.14 -5.77
N VAL A 75 -14.11 -1.70 -6.06
CA VAL A 75 -13.71 -3.02 -5.58
C VAL A 75 -13.57 -3.07 -4.04
N VAL A 76 -13.07 -2.01 -3.43
CA VAL A 76 -12.97 -1.93 -1.96
C VAL A 76 -14.35 -1.84 -1.32
N THR A 77 -15.31 -1.15 -1.95
CA THR A 77 -16.69 -1.09 -1.48
C THR A 77 -17.34 -2.46 -1.50
N GLU A 78 -17.09 -3.28 -2.51
CA GLU A 78 -17.58 -4.66 -2.58
C GLU A 78 -17.01 -5.57 -1.49
N HIS A 79 -15.86 -5.20 -0.94
CA HIS A 79 -15.14 -5.97 0.08
C HIS A 79 -14.94 -5.21 1.39
N ALA A 80 -15.76 -4.20 1.67
CA ALA A 80 -15.64 -3.34 2.85
C ALA A 80 -15.81 -4.09 4.19
N ASP A 81 -16.28 -5.32 4.15
CA ASP A 81 -16.41 -6.20 5.32
C ASP A 81 -15.07 -6.82 5.76
N VAL A 82 -14.05 -6.83 4.89
CA VAL A 82 -12.74 -7.45 5.16
C VAL A 82 -11.55 -6.56 4.79
N VAL A 83 -11.73 -5.58 3.90
CA VAL A 83 -10.66 -4.64 3.53
C VAL A 83 -10.67 -3.45 4.47
N GLU A 84 -9.62 -3.32 5.28
CA GLU A 84 -9.49 -2.26 6.30
C GLU A 84 -8.55 -1.12 5.90
N ALA A 85 -7.72 -1.34 4.88
CA ALA A 85 -6.80 -0.31 4.41
C ALA A 85 -6.60 -0.37 2.90
N VAL A 86 -6.41 0.80 2.30
CA VAL A 86 -6.02 0.98 0.91
C VAL A 86 -4.74 1.82 0.85
N MET A 87 -3.76 1.32 0.13
CA MET A 87 -2.43 1.93 0.09
C MET A 87 -1.88 1.95 -1.32
N PHE A 88 -0.83 2.75 -1.51
CA PHE A 88 0.04 2.65 -2.68
C PHE A 88 1.45 2.25 -2.25
N ASN A 89 2.13 1.44 -3.07
CA ASN A 89 3.51 1.06 -2.80
C ASN A 89 4.35 0.91 -4.06
N CYS A 90 5.66 0.88 -3.83
CA CYS A 90 6.66 0.59 -4.86
C CYS A 90 6.53 1.47 -6.11
N ALA A 91 6.13 2.71 -5.94
CA ALA A 91 6.13 3.77 -6.93
C ALA A 91 6.98 4.94 -6.43
N LEU A 92 7.30 5.88 -7.30
CA LEU A 92 8.04 7.08 -6.92
C LEU A 92 7.19 7.99 -6.01
N PRO A 93 7.78 8.64 -5.00
CA PRO A 93 7.04 9.52 -4.10
C PRO A 93 6.23 10.59 -4.81
N GLU A 94 6.73 11.11 -5.93
CA GLU A 94 6.08 12.14 -6.75
C GLU A 94 4.80 11.64 -7.42
N GLN A 95 4.73 10.36 -7.72
CA GLN A 95 3.53 9.72 -8.27
C GLN A 95 2.53 9.38 -7.18
N MET A 96 3.05 8.98 -6.02
CA MET A 96 2.21 8.58 -4.90
C MET A 96 1.49 9.76 -4.26
N THR A 97 2.11 10.94 -4.20
CA THR A 97 1.49 12.11 -3.57
C THR A 97 0.14 12.48 -4.20
N PRO A 98 0.02 12.68 -5.52
CA PRO A 98 -1.29 12.97 -6.11
C PRO A 98 -2.27 11.80 -5.97
N ALA A 99 -1.79 10.55 -6.06
CA ALA A 99 -2.65 9.37 -5.90
C ALA A 99 -3.23 9.24 -4.48
N ILE A 100 -2.41 9.49 -3.45
CA ILE A 100 -2.87 9.48 -2.06
C ILE A 100 -3.88 10.61 -1.82
N ASN A 101 -3.66 11.80 -2.38
CA ASN A 101 -4.59 12.92 -2.24
C ASN A 101 -5.94 12.59 -2.86
N GLU A 102 -5.96 12.06 -4.09
CA GLU A 102 -7.20 11.66 -4.76
C GLU A 102 -7.90 10.51 -4.02
N LEU A 103 -7.15 9.50 -3.56
CA LEU A 103 -7.71 8.41 -2.77
C LEU A 103 -8.36 8.94 -1.47
N ALA A 104 -7.70 9.87 -0.77
CA ALA A 104 -8.23 10.48 0.45
C ALA A 104 -9.56 11.20 0.21
N GLU A 105 -9.65 11.98 -0.86
CA GLU A 105 -10.87 12.70 -1.26
C GLU A 105 -12.01 11.71 -1.58
N LYS A 106 -11.70 10.66 -2.35
CA LYS A 106 -12.70 9.66 -2.74
C LYS A 106 -13.16 8.81 -1.56
N VAL A 107 -12.28 8.40 -0.67
CA VAL A 107 -12.64 7.70 0.58
C VAL A 107 -13.57 8.59 1.43
N ALA A 108 -13.22 9.86 1.61
CA ALA A 108 -14.05 10.79 2.39
C ALA A 108 -15.46 10.99 1.79
N THR A 109 -15.60 10.95 0.46
CA THR A 109 -16.89 11.13 -0.22
C THR A 109 -17.69 9.84 -0.33
N SER A 110 -17.05 8.67 -0.45
CA SER A 110 -17.69 7.37 -0.54
C SER A 110 -18.24 6.86 0.81
N LYS A 111 -17.84 7.45 1.92
CA LYS A 111 -18.14 7.02 3.29
C LYS A 111 -17.59 5.62 3.63
N LEU A 112 -16.56 5.18 2.95
CA LEU A 112 -15.82 3.99 3.30
C LEU A 112 -15.06 4.22 4.62
N ASP A 113 -15.13 3.26 5.52
CA ASP A 113 -14.35 3.24 6.76
C ASP A 113 -13.07 2.43 6.54
N VAL A 114 -12.16 2.98 5.78
CA VAL A 114 -10.86 2.36 5.50
C VAL A 114 -9.73 3.35 5.79
N ARG A 115 -8.62 2.82 6.29
CA ARG A 115 -7.39 3.58 6.44
C ARG A 115 -6.72 3.76 5.08
N ILE A 116 -6.01 4.86 4.89
CA ILE A 116 -5.20 5.07 3.69
C ILE A 116 -3.73 5.15 4.05
N GLY A 117 -2.86 4.84 3.08
CA GLY A 117 -1.44 4.87 3.32
C GLY A 117 -0.56 4.79 2.09
N GLY A 118 0.76 4.76 2.34
CA GLY A 118 1.72 4.61 1.28
C GLY A 118 3.14 4.33 1.76
N TYR A 119 3.91 3.63 0.90
CA TYR A 119 5.32 3.34 1.11
C TYR A 119 6.05 3.28 -0.24
N ALA A 120 6.76 4.38 -0.55
CA ALA A 120 7.41 4.61 -1.83
C ALA A 120 8.72 3.84 -1.97
N ASN A 121 9.22 3.77 -3.21
CA ASN A 121 10.57 3.33 -3.51
C ASN A 121 11.54 4.51 -3.63
N GLY A 122 12.85 4.22 -3.50
CA GLY A 122 13.94 5.18 -3.67
C GLY A 122 14.59 5.14 -5.05
N PHE A 123 13.94 4.58 -6.06
CA PHE A 123 14.50 4.43 -7.38
C PHE A 123 14.69 5.76 -8.14
N PRO A 124 15.63 5.86 -9.08
CA PRO A 124 15.76 7.00 -9.97
C PRO A 124 14.51 7.25 -10.81
N HIS A 125 14.23 8.52 -11.16
CA HIS A 125 13.07 8.93 -11.95
C HIS A 125 12.95 8.30 -13.34
N ALA A 126 14.05 7.90 -13.95
CA ALA A 126 14.05 7.27 -15.26
C ALA A 126 14.59 5.85 -15.16
N ARG A 127 13.74 4.87 -15.27
CA ARG A 127 14.19 3.52 -15.58
C ARG A 127 14.54 3.46 -17.04
N GLN A 128 15.74 2.98 -17.35
CA GLN A 128 16.16 2.80 -18.75
C GLN A 128 15.31 1.71 -19.41
N PRO A 129 14.94 1.87 -20.71
CA PRO A 129 14.11 0.88 -21.42
C PRO A 129 14.69 -0.53 -21.49
N GLU A 130 16.01 -0.66 -21.26
CA GLU A 130 16.76 -1.92 -21.30
C GLU A 130 16.75 -2.67 -19.96
N TYR A 131 15.94 -2.22 -19.01
CA TYR A 131 15.86 -2.84 -17.70
C TYR A 131 15.30 -4.26 -17.79
N ALA A 132 16.18 -5.24 -17.67
CA ALA A 132 15.79 -6.62 -17.42
C ALA A 132 15.75 -6.84 -15.91
N ALA A 133 14.60 -7.23 -15.39
CA ALA A 133 14.40 -7.52 -13.97
C ALA A 133 15.53 -8.42 -13.44
N ASN A 134 16.10 -8.04 -12.31
CA ASN A 134 17.19 -8.74 -11.59
C ASN A 134 18.58 -8.70 -12.26
N ASN A 135 18.78 -7.98 -13.35
CA ASN A 135 20.08 -7.90 -14.02
C ASN A 135 20.84 -6.59 -13.72
N THR A 136 20.20 -5.63 -13.08
CA THR A 136 20.79 -4.32 -12.76
C THR A 136 20.48 -3.92 -11.35
N ILE A 137 21.50 -3.57 -10.58
CA ILE A 137 21.37 -2.93 -9.28
C ILE A 137 21.29 -1.42 -9.55
N PHE A 138 20.21 -0.78 -9.14
CA PHE A 138 20.12 0.68 -9.16
C PHE A 138 20.71 1.23 -7.88
N GLU A 139 21.44 2.32 -8.01
CA GLU A 139 21.75 3.14 -6.85
C GLU A 139 20.54 3.99 -6.49
N ARG A 140 20.31 4.16 -5.20
CA ARG A 140 19.30 5.06 -4.69
C ARG A 140 19.51 6.46 -5.27
N ARG A 141 18.43 7.13 -5.63
CA ARG A 141 18.47 8.52 -6.09
C ARG A 141 19.06 9.43 -4.99
N PRO A 142 20.03 10.29 -5.33
CA PRO A 142 20.77 11.06 -4.32
C PRO A 142 19.95 12.22 -3.70
N ASP A 143 18.87 12.63 -4.34
CA ASP A 143 17.98 13.72 -3.90
C ASP A 143 16.88 13.25 -2.92
N LEU A 144 16.81 11.95 -2.63
CA LEU A 144 15.84 11.38 -1.70
C LEU A 144 16.56 10.82 -0.46
N ASP A 145 17.03 11.70 0.42
CA ASP A 145 17.52 11.31 1.73
C ASP A 145 16.37 11.14 2.76
N ALA A 146 16.72 10.70 3.97
CA ALA A 146 15.71 10.43 5.01
C ALA A 146 14.90 11.68 5.41
N ALA A 147 15.51 12.87 5.35
CA ALA A 147 14.82 14.11 5.71
C ALA A 147 13.85 14.55 4.62
N SER A 148 14.29 14.53 3.35
CA SER A 148 13.45 14.86 2.20
C SER A 148 12.30 13.86 2.02
N TYR A 149 12.56 12.56 2.25
CA TYR A 149 11.50 11.57 2.24
C TYR A 149 10.46 11.82 3.35
N ALA A 150 10.90 12.09 4.57
CA ALA A 150 9.98 12.42 5.67
C ALA A 150 9.16 13.68 5.42
N GLU A 151 9.69 14.66 4.66
CA GLU A 151 8.95 15.85 4.24
C GLU A 151 7.84 15.51 3.24
N ILE A 152 8.13 14.66 2.25
CA ILE A 152 7.12 14.19 1.28
C ILE A 152 6.01 13.42 2.01
N VAL A 153 6.38 12.49 2.90
CA VAL A 153 5.42 11.70 3.68
C VAL A 153 4.57 12.58 4.59
N ALA A 154 5.07 13.73 5.05
CA ALA A 154 4.26 14.67 5.81
C ALA A 154 3.03 15.16 5.03
N GLY A 155 3.17 15.39 3.73
CA GLY A 155 2.04 15.71 2.86
C GLY A 155 1.01 14.58 2.79
N TRP A 156 1.45 13.32 2.78
CA TRP A 156 0.53 12.19 2.81
C TRP A 156 -0.25 12.09 4.12
N VAL A 157 0.44 12.33 5.24
CA VAL A 157 -0.19 12.35 6.58
C VAL A 157 -1.18 13.52 6.71
N GLU A 158 -0.87 14.67 6.12
CA GLU A 158 -1.80 15.81 6.04
C GLU A 158 -3.03 15.50 5.19
N ALA A 159 -2.88 14.73 4.12
CA ALA A 159 -3.99 14.24 3.32
C ALA A 159 -4.84 13.17 4.04
N GLY A 160 -4.37 12.62 5.15
CA GLY A 160 -5.11 11.63 5.94
C GLY A 160 -4.49 10.23 5.97
N ALA A 161 -3.29 10.03 5.40
CA ALA A 161 -2.61 8.74 5.50
C ALA A 161 -2.26 8.42 6.96
N THR A 162 -2.60 7.20 7.36
CA THR A 162 -2.34 6.67 8.72
C THR A 162 -1.38 5.49 8.71
N ILE A 163 -1.07 4.95 7.54
CA ILE A 163 -0.09 3.88 7.33
C ILE A 163 1.00 4.43 6.43
N ILE A 164 2.22 4.50 6.94
CA ILE A 164 3.37 5.03 6.23
C ILE A 164 4.58 4.11 6.40
N GLY A 165 5.43 4.05 5.39
CA GLY A 165 6.61 3.19 5.40
C GLY A 165 7.56 3.47 4.26
N GLY A 166 8.34 2.47 3.87
CA GLY A 166 9.24 2.51 2.73
C GLY A 166 9.25 1.16 2.01
N CYS A 167 9.45 1.17 0.69
CA CYS A 167 9.57 -0.01 -0.15
C CYS A 167 11.02 -0.18 -0.64
N CYS A 168 11.24 -0.54 -1.89
CA CYS A 168 12.57 -0.77 -2.45
C CYS A 168 13.49 0.46 -2.31
N ASP A 169 14.76 0.23 -1.99
CA ASP A 169 15.78 1.27 -1.75
C ASP A 169 15.45 2.29 -0.65
N MET A 170 14.54 1.96 0.26
CA MET A 170 14.34 2.68 1.51
C MET A 170 15.03 1.92 2.65
N TYR A 171 15.77 2.63 3.48
CA TYR A 171 16.67 2.08 4.49
C TYR A 171 16.16 2.30 5.91
N PRO A 172 16.73 1.65 6.93
CA PRO A 172 16.32 1.82 8.33
C PRO A 172 16.35 3.28 8.81
N GLU A 173 17.27 4.10 8.32
CA GLU A 173 17.35 5.53 8.65
C GLU A 173 16.17 6.34 8.12
N ASP A 174 15.58 5.95 6.99
CA ASP A 174 14.37 6.58 6.46
C ASP A 174 13.18 6.29 7.39
N ILE A 175 13.04 5.04 7.80
CA ILE A 175 11.99 4.64 8.74
C ILE A 175 12.20 5.29 10.11
N ALA A 176 13.45 5.43 10.58
CA ALA A 176 13.75 6.13 11.82
C ALA A 176 13.39 7.62 11.76
N ALA A 177 13.60 8.28 10.59
CA ALA A 177 13.18 9.66 10.37
C ALA A 177 11.65 9.80 10.41
N LEU A 178 10.92 8.89 9.75
CA LEU A 178 9.45 8.85 9.83
C LEU A 178 8.97 8.63 11.27
N ALA A 179 9.52 7.64 11.96
CA ALA A 179 9.15 7.35 13.33
C ALA A 179 9.41 8.56 14.27
N THR A 180 10.53 9.26 14.08
CA THR A 180 10.85 10.46 14.86
C THR A 180 9.87 11.60 14.57
N ARG A 181 9.59 11.88 13.29
CA ARG A 181 8.73 12.98 12.86
C ARG A 181 7.28 12.80 13.30
N PHE A 182 6.78 11.57 13.24
CA PHE A 182 5.38 11.26 13.50
C PHE A 182 5.12 10.60 14.86
N SER A 183 6.11 10.51 15.74
CA SER A 183 6.02 9.85 17.04
C SER A 183 4.84 10.33 17.91
N SER A 184 4.47 11.59 17.84
CA SER A 184 3.32 12.14 18.57
C SER A 184 1.95 11.78 17.95
N ARG A 185 1.94 11.31 16.70
CA ARG A 185 0.74 10.88 15.97
C ARG A 185 0.64 9.35 15.87
N LEU A 186 1.75 8.65 16.15
CA LEU A 186 1.73 7.20 16.32
C LEU A 186 0.98 6.95 17.65
N SER A 187 -0.34 6.94 17.61
CA SER A 187 -1.07 6.15 18.58
C SER A 187 -0.49 4.76 18.47
N THR A 188 -0.06 4.21 19.58
CA THR A 188 0.33 2.80 19.64
C THR A 188 -0.87 2.00 19.14
N PHE A 189 -0.86 1.67 17.86
CA PHE A 189 -1.81 0.71 17.33
C PHE A 189 -1.42 -0.63 17.96
N ASP A 190 -2.05 -0.95 19.07
CA ASP A 190 -2.08 -2.32 19.53
C ASP A 190 -3.25 -2.99 18.77
N PRO A 191 -2.96 -3.89 17.84
CA PRO A 191 -4.00 -4.62 17.12
C PRO A 191 -4.95 -5.34 18.08
N ARG A 192 -4.51 -5.64 19.32
CA ARG A 192 -5.32 -6.30 20.36
C ARG A 192 -6.29 -5.35 21.06
N GLU A 193 -6.06 -4.03 21.04
CA GLU A 193 -6.95 -3.03 21.65
C GLU A 193 -8.05 -2.55 20.69
N SER A 194 -7.92 -2.82 19.39
CA SER A 194 -8.89 -2.40 18.37
C SER A 194 -10.22 -3.17 18.42
N GLY A 195 -10.33 -4.20 19.27
CA GLY A 195 -11.54 -5.05 19.35
C GLY A 195 -11.73 -5.96 18.13
N LEU A 196 -10.83 -5.90 17.15
CA LEU A 196 -10.84 -6.69 15.93
C LEU A 196 -10.41 -8.15 16.17
N PHE A 197 -9.71 -8.40 17.29
CA PHE A 197 -9.37 -9.75 17.72
C PHE A 197 -10.21 -10.09 18.93
N GLY A 198 -11.34 -10.78 18.69
CA GLY A 198 -12.18 -11.31 19.76
C GLY A 198 -11.32 -12.16 20.70
N ALA A 199 -11.42 -11.87 21.99
CA ALA A 199 -10.82 -12.69 23.02
C ALA A 199 -11.40 -14.11 22.89
N THR A 200 -10.54 -15.07 22.49
CA THR A 200 -10.84 -16.51 22.60
C THR A 200 -10.65 -16.96 24.03
#